data_44a569bd7768f0681251f5f1368b88a9
#
_entry.id   44a569bd7768f0681251f5f1368b88a9
#
_cell.length_a   1.000
_cell.length_b   1.000
_cell.length_c   1.000
_cell.angle_alpha   90.00
_cell.angle_beta   90.00
_cell.angle_gamma   90.00
#
_symmetry.space_group_name_H-M   'P 1'
#
loop_
_entity.id
_entity.type
_entity.pdbx_description
1 polymer ?
#
loop_
_entity_poly.entity_id
_entity_poly.type
_entity_poly.pdbx_seq_one_letter_code
_entity_poly.pdbx_strand_id
1 'polypeptide(L)'
;PYAERRGFISAAEVIGGRLLDAPVAVLKRPYHLSYPFVFEHAGECWMIPETGENRSIELYRATEFPWTWTLSRVLMEGAVFSDPTVLFHGGLWWLSVTADRLGGSTQDELSIFYSEALQGEWRPHPANPVKSDSRFSRPAGRIIQQGGRLFRPAQNCDRTYGAGIVWFEITELTTTGFSERKIVDWDGRAELSMDGLHSFDQLGPLQAIDFKCAIYRGAGRRKITTITPRHDGEFERSFSKSSHHLQLDRI
;
A
#
# COMPACT_ATOMS: atom_id res chain seq x y z
N PRO A 1 -13.23 -9.56 -8.20
CA PRO A 1 -14.11 -10.38 -9.03
C PRO A 1 -13.31 -11.26 -9.95
N TYR A 2 -13.17 -12.51 -9.53
CA TYR A 2 -12.45 -13.52 -10.32
C TYR A 2 -13.10 -13.80 -11.69
N ALA A 3 -14.38 -13.45 -11.84
CA ALA A 3 -15.12 -13.65 -13.09
C ALA A 3 -14.69 -12.69 -14.20
N GLU A 4 -14.30 -11.45 -13.87
CA GLU A 4 -13.91 -10.43 -14.85
C GLU A 4 -12.41 -10.45 -15.17
N ARG A 5 -11.61 -11.22 -14.44
CA ARG A 5 -10.13 -11.29 -14.51
C ARG A 5 -9.43 -9.94 -14.36
N ARG A 6 -10.14 -8.90 -13.93
CA ARG A 6 -9.63 -7.54 -13.68
C ARG A 6 -10.05 -7.05 -12.32
N GLY A 7 -9.13 -6.39 -11.62
CA GLY A 7 -9.42 -5.67 -10.40
C GLY A 7 -10.11 -4.33 -10.69
N PHE A 8 -10.91 -3.89 -9.74
CA PHE A 8 -11.47 -2.55 -9.67
C PHE A 8 -11.48 -2.10 -8.20
N ILE A 9 -11.53 -0.81 -7.95
CA ILE A 9 -11.56 -0.30 -6.59
C ILE A 9 -12.98 -0.34 -6.06
N SER A 10 -13.13 -0.84 -4.83
CA SER A 10 -14.38 -0.87 -4.09
C SER A 10 -14.21 -0.20 -2.73
N ALA A 11 -15.28 0.40 -2.24
CA ALA A 11 -15.36 0.96 -0.90
C ALA A 11 -16.43 0.24 -0.09
N ALA A 12 -16.21 0.19 1.22
CA ALA A 12 -17.18 -0.31 2.18
C ALA A 12 -17.04 0.44 3.49
N GLU A 13 -18.13 0.60 4.21
CA GLU A 13 -18.12 1.17 5.56
C GLU A 13 -17.70 0.13 6.58
N VAL A 14 -16.83 0.54 7.52
CA VAL A 14 -16.33 -0.31 8.60
C VAL A 14 -16.63 0.36 9.95
N ILE A 15 -17.40 -0.30 10.81
CA ILE A 15 -17.67 0.16 12.18
C ILE A 15 -17.25 -0.94 13.16
N GLY A 16 -16.42 -0.56 14.15
CA GLY A 16 -15.92 -1.51 15.14
C GLY A 16 -15.15 -2.69 14.54
N GLY A 17 -14.45 -2.48 13.43
CA GLY A 17 -13.69 -3.51 12.70
C GLY A 17 -14.56 -4.48 11.89
N ARG A 18 -15.81 -4.16 11.64
CA ARG A 18 -16.73 -4.99 10.83
C ARG A 18 -17.23 -4.22 9.62
N LEU A 19 -17.31 -4.90 8.48
CA LEU A 19 -18.01 -4.38 7.32
C LEU A 19 -19.51 -4.29 7.67
N LEU A 20 -20.14 -3.15 7.39
CA LEU A 20 -21.58 -2.98 7.54
C LEU A 20 -22.34 -3.61 6.38
N ASP A 21 -21.85 -3.37 5.16
CA ASP A 21 -22.48 -3.80 3.92
C ASP A 21 -21.45 -4.42 2.96
N ALA A 22 -21.96 -5.02 1.89
CA ALA A 22 -21.10 -5.51 0.81
C ALA A 22 -20.33 -4.35 0.15
N PRO A 23 -19.04 -4.55 -0.18
CA PRO A 23 -18.26 -3.53 -0.87
C PRO A 23 -18.88 -3.11 -2.20
N VAL A 24 -18.96 -1.79 -2.44
CA VAL A 24 -19.51 -1.19 -3.66
C VAL A 24 -18.36 -0.73 -4.56
N ALA A 25 -18.44 -1.05 -5.86
CA ALA A 25 -17.44 -0.60 -6.83
C ALA A 25 -17.50 0.92 -6.99
N VAL A 26 -16.37 1.60 -6.73
CA VAL A 26 -16.27 3.08 -6.77
C VAL A 26 -15.41 3.59 -7.92
N LEU A 27 -14.51 2.76 -8.46
CA LEU A 27 -13.73 3.10 -9.65
C LEU A 27 -13.49 1.86 -10.50
N LYS A 28 -13.92 1.93 -11.78
CA LYS A 28 -13.68 0.92 -12.81
C LYS A 28 -12.96 1.56 -14.00
N ARG A 29 -12.03 0.82 -14.60
CA ARG A 29 -11.31 1.19 -15.82
C ARG A 29 -11.26 0.01 -16.80
N PRO A 30 -10.94 0.22 -18.06
CA PRO A 30 -10.76 -0.88 -19.03
C PRO A 30 -9.51 -1.73 -18.77
N TYR A 31 -8.71 -1.39 -17.75
CA TYR A 31 -7.51 -2.08 -17.26
C TYR A 31 -7.64 -2.42 -15.78
N HIS A 32 -6.72 -3.26 -15.29
CA HIS A 32 -6.68 -3.70 -13.89
C HIS A 32 -6.36 -2.52 -12.95
N LEU A 33 -7.10 -2.45 -11.84
CA LEU A 33 -6.85 -1.55 -10.73
C LEU A 33 -6.63 -2.35 -9.45
N SER A 34 -5.62 -1.96 -8.67
CA SER A 34 -5.32 -2.48 -7.34
C SER A 34 -4.70 -1.40 -6.46
N TYR A 35 -4.31 -1.72 -5.24
CA TYR A 35 -3.56 -0.86 -4.32
C TYR A 35 -4.10 0.58 -4.27
N PRO A 36 -5.34 0.81 -3.79
CA PRO A 36 -5.93 2.16 -3.73
C PRO A 36 -5.27 2.99 -2.64
N PHE A 37 -4.22 3.73 -2.96
CA PHE A 37 -3.58 4.64 -2.00
C PHE A 37 -4.41 5.91 -1.86
N VAL A 38 -5.16 6.01 -0.75
CA VAL A 38 -6.06 7.15 -0.47
C VAL A 38 -5.43 8.08 0.57
N PHE A 39 -5.49 9.39 0.34
CA PHE A 39 -4.96 10.40 1.25
C PHE A 39 -5.75 11.71 1.15
N GLU A 40 -5.64 12.54 2.19
CA GLU A 40 -6.19 13.88 2.21
C GLU A 40 -5.09 14.91 1.94
N HIS A 41 -5.40 15.91 1.13
CA HIS A 41 -4.55 17.07 0.90
C HIS A 41 -5.40 18.29 0.57
N ALA A 42 -5.12 19.42 1.24
CA ALA A 42 -5.82 20.70 1.06
C ALA A 42 -7.36 20.60 1.21
N GLY A 43 -7.83 19.74 2.13
CA GLY A 43 -9.25 19.52 2.39
C GLY A 43 -9.97 18.67 1.33
N GLU A 44 -9.24 18.06 0.41
CA GLU A 44 -9.76 17.17 -0.62
C GLU A 44 -9.22 15.74 -0.43
N CYS A 45 -10.03 14.73 -0.78
CA CYS A 45 -9.61 13.34 -0.78
C CYS A 45 -9.09 12.94 -2.16
N TRP A 46 -7.91 12.34 -2.17
CA TRP A 46 -7.18 11.90 -3.35
C TRP A 46 -6.93 10.40 -3.31
N MET A 47 -6.80 9.80 -4.48
CA MET A 47 -6.41 8.39 -4.63
C MET A 47 -5.42 8.22 -5.78
N ILE A 48 -4.38 7.42 -5.53
CA ILE A 48 -3.48 6.92 -6.56
C ILE A 48 -3.58 5.39 -6.52
N PRO A 49 -4.41 4.77 -7.37
CA PRO A 49 -4.43 3.31 -7.49
C PRO A 49 -3.25 2.82 -8.31
N GLU A 50 -2.89 1.55 -8.19
CA GLU A 50 -2.03 0.90 -9.17
C GLU A 50 -2.75 0.80 -10.51
N THR A 51 -2.14 1.37 -11.56
CA THR A 51 -2.61 1.38 -12.95
C THR A 51 -1.55 0.83 -13.90
N GLY A 52 -0.75 -0.14 -13.42
CA GLY A 52 0.40 -0.69 -14.15
C GLY A 52 0.03 -1.29 -15.50
N GLU A 53 -1.14 -1.92 -15.65
CA GLU A 53 -1.62 -2.42 -16.96
C GLU A 53 -1.78 -1.29 -17.99
N ASN A 54 -2.13 -0.07 -17.56
CA ASN A 54 -2.18 1.13 -18.39
C ASN A 54 -0.83 1.85 -18.56
N ARG A 55 0.24 1.33 -17.92
CA ARG A 55 1.59 1.90 -17.94
C ARG A 55 1.64 3.37 -17.50
N SER A 56 0.84 3.72 -16.50
CA SER A 56 0.68 5.09 -15.98
C SER A 56 0.62 5.11 -14.45
N ILE A 57 0.80 6.28 -13.87
CA ILE A 57 0.40 6.62 -12.49
C ILE A 57 -0.65 7.70 -12.59
N GLU A 58 -1.84 7.40 -12.11
CA GLU A 58 -3.03 8.23 -12.25
C GLU A 58 -3.49 8.76 -10.90
N LEU A 59 -3.71 10.08 -10.82
CA LEU A 59 -4.23 10.77 -9.65
C LEU A 59 -5.72 11.03 -9.83
N TYR A 60 -6.51 10.51 -8.90
CA TYR A 60 -7.96 10.71 -8.84
C TYR A 60 -8.32 11.62 -7.68
N ARG A 61 -9.35 12.45 -7.87
CA ARG A 61 -9.96 13.27 -6.84
C ARG A 61 -11.37 12.76 -6.53
N ALA A 62 -11.73 12.67 -5.27
CA ALA A 62 -13.09 12.39 -4.87
C ALA A 62 -13.97 13.62 -5.17
N THR A 63 -15.05 13.42 -5.88
CA THR A 63 -16.13 14.40 -6.01
C THR A 63 -17.22 14.18 -4.98
N GLU A 64 -17.35 12.93 -4.51
CA GLU A 64 -18.17 12.51 -3.39
C GLU A 64 -17.46 11.34 -2.70
N PHE A 65 -16.75 11.61 -1.61
CA PHE A 65 -16.00 10.59 -0.88
C PHE A 65 -16.93 9.65 -0.09
N PRO A 66 -16.70 8.33 -0.12
CA PRO A 66 -15.71 7.59 -0.90
C PRO A 66 -16.24 7.06 -2.24
N TRP A 67 -17.42 7.52 -2.70
CA TRP A 67 -18.23 6.86 -3.71
C TRP A 67 -17.90 7.25 -5.15
N THR A 68 -17.48 8.49 -5.39
CA THR A 68 -17.29 9.01 -6.77
C THR A 68 -15.91 9.61 -6.93
N TRP A 69 -15.16 9.10 -7.91
CA TRP A 69 -13.79 9.51 -8.21
C TRP A 69 -13.63 9.95 -9.65
N THR A 70 -12.97 11.07 -9.87
CA THR A 70 -12.68 11.63 -11.19
C THR A 70 -11.17 11.68 -11.41
N LEU A 71 -10.70 11.25 -12.58
CA LEU A 71 -9.32 11.42 -12.98
C LEU A 71 -8.96 12.91 -13.02
N SER A 72 -8.01 13.30 -12.19
CA SER A 72 -7.53 14.67 -12.11
C SER A 72 -6.31 14.88 -12.99
N ARG A 73 -5.36 13.93 -12.95
CA ARG A 73 -4.11 14.02 -13.73
C ARG A 73 -3.47 12.64 -13.90
N VAL A 74 -2.81 12.44 -15.02
CA VAL A 74 -1.79 11.41 -15.20
C VAL A 74 -0.46 12.02 -14.74
N LEU A 75 0.12 11.46 -13.67
CA LEU A 75 1.35 11.96 -13.07
C LEU A 75 2.59 11.52 -13.84
N MET A 76 2.60 10.27 -14.30
CA MET A 76 3.68 9.66 -15.08
C MET A 76 3.15 8.58 -16.02
N GLU A 77 3.90 8.32 -17.10
CA GLU A 77 3.60 7.33 -18.12
C GLU A 77 4.88 6.60 -18.60
N GLY A 78 4.71 5.49 -19.32
CA GLY A 78 5.77 4.83 -20.08
C GLY A 78 6.40 3.61 -19.40
N ALA A 79 5.99 3.23 -18.18
CA ALA A 79 6.45 2.03 -17.49
C ALA A 79 5.31 1.29 -16.82
N VAL A 80 5.50 0.03 -16.47
CA VAL A 80 4.61 -0.67 -15.54
C VAL A 80 4.99 -0.23 -14.13
N PHE A 81 4.10 0.50 -13.48
CA PHE A 81 4.29 1.02 -12.14
C PHE A 81 3.47 0.21 -11.16
N SER A 82 4.08 -0.22 -10.04
CA SER A 82 3.39 -0.99 -9.01
C SER A 82 3.48 -0.32 -7.65
N ASP A 83 2.34 -0.34 -6.95
CA ASP A 83 2.14 0.16 -5.58
C ASP A 83 2.62 1.61 -5.35
N PRO A 84 2.19 2.59 -6.18
CA PRO A 84 2.60 3.98 -6.04
C PRO A 84 2.13 4.56 -4.71
N THR A 85 3.08 5.09 -3.94
CA THR A 85 2.84 5.62 -2.60
C THR A 85 3.41 7.03 -2.49
N VAL A 86 2.62 8.00 -2.08
CA VAL A 86 3.08 9.39 -1.92
C VAL A 86 3.21 9.79 -0.46
N LEU A 87 4.12 10.75 -0.24
CA LEU A 87 4.40 11.37 1.05
C LEU A 87 4.67 12.87 0.82
N PHE A 88 4.10 13.75 1.64
CA PHE A 88 4.54 15.13 1.73
C PHE A 88 5.50 15.30 2.90
N HIS A 89 6.74 15.67 2.61
CA HIS A 89 7.79 15.81 3.62
C HIS A 89 8.84 16.82 3.20
N GLY A 90 9.29 17.66 4.14
CA GLY A 90 10.33 18.66 3.88
C GLY A 90 9.95 19.69 2.80
N GLY A 91 8.67 20.00 2.65
CA GLY A 91 8.17 20.94 1.63
C GLY A 91 8.04 20.36 0.22
N LEU A 92 8.31 19.07 0.04
CA LEU A 92 8.21 18.38 -1.25
C LEU A 92 7.24 17.19 -1.17
N TRP A 93 6.63 16.89 -2.29
CA TRP A 93 5.97 15.62 -2.53
C TRP A 93 6.98 14.58 -2.98
N TRP A 94 6.93 13.42 -2.37
CA TRP A 94 7.73 12.25 -2.68
C TRP A 94 6.81 11.14 -3.17
N LEU A 95 7.19 10.42 -4.21
CA LEU A 95 6.50 9.26 -4.74
C LEU A 95 7.48 8.10 -4.79
N SER A 96 7.16 7.02 -4.08
CA SER A 96 7.89 5.75 -4.11
C SER A 96 7.10 4.71 -4.88
N VAL A 97 7.75 3.97 -5.75
CA VAL A 97 7.11 3.01 -6.66
C VAL A 97 8.13 1.98 -7.14
N THR A 98 7.70 0.75 -7.41
CA THR A 98 8.49 -0.13 -8.29
C THR A 98 8.10 0.10 -9.74
N ALA A 99 9.10 0.19 -10.61
CA ALA A 99 8.89 0.54 -12.02
C ALA A 99 9.64 -0.44 -12.94
N ASP A 100 8.90 -1.11 -13.83
CA ASP A 100 9.46 -1.89 -14.91
C ASP A 100 9.31 -1.16 -16.24
N ARG A 101 10.43 -0.81 -16.85
CA ARG A 101 10.50 -0.12 -18.14
C ARG A 101 10.75 -1.07 -19.32
N LEU A 102 11.40 -2.20 -19.06
CA LEU A 102 11.96 -3.08 -20.08
C LEU A 102 11.33 -4.48 -20.13
N GLY A 103 10.28 -4.75 -19.33
CA GLY A 103 9.63 -6.06 -19.25
C GLY A 103 10.33 -7.03 -18.29
N GLY A 104 10.99 -6.50 -17.27
CA GLY A 104 11.62 -7.23 -16.18
C GLY A 104 10.67 -7.52 -15.01
N SER A 105 11.10 -7.21 -13.80
CA SER A 105 10.34 -7.42 -12.59
C SER A 105 9.71 -6.12 -12.07
N THR A 106 8.52 -6.22 -11.51
CA THR A 106 7.84 -5.13 -10.78
C THR A 106 8.00 -5.25 -9.25
N GLN A 107 8.97 -6.04 -8.78
CA GLN A 107 9.10 -6.37 -7.36
C GLN A 107 10.45 -5.98 -6.75
N ASP A 108 11.47 -5.73 -7.56
CA ASP A 108 12.86 -5.71 -7.15
C ASP A 108 13.55 -4.34 -7.25
N GLU A 109 12.97 -3.35 -7.93
CA GLU A 109 13.58 -2.02 -8.06
C GLU A 109 12.70 -0.91 -7.51
N LEU A 110 13.10 -0.30 -6.38
CA LEU A 110 12.45 0.88 -5.83
C LEU A 110 12.98 2.14 -6.49
N SER A 111 12.08 2.89 -7.11
CA SER A 111 12.34 4.23 -7.61
C SER A 111 11.61 5.28 -6.78
N ILE A 112 12.26 6.44 -6.61
CA ILE A 112 11.71 7.60 -5.92
C ILE A 112 11.66 8.76 -6.90
N PHE A 113 10.58 9.53 -6.83
CA PHE A 113 10.39 10.78 -7.56
C PHE A 113 9.98 11.88 -6.60
N TYR A 114 10.24 13.12 -6.94
CA TYR A 114 9.84 14.28 -6.13
C TYR A 114 9.24 15.40 -6.97
N SER A 115 8.38 16.20 -6.35
CA SER A 115 7.72 17.35 -6.96
C SER A 115 7.44 18.43 -5.92
N GLU A 116 7.42 19.69 -6.34
CA GLU A 116 7.01 20.83 -5.50
C GLU A 116 5.48 20.87 -5.27
N ALA A 117 4.71 20.25 -6.15
CA ALA A 117 3.26 20.19 -6.06
C ALA A 117 2.74 18.80 -6.43
N LEU A 118 1.65 18.35 -5.78
CA LEU A 118 1.03 17.04 -6.03
C LEU A 118 0.72 16.81 -7.52
N GLN A 119 0.21 17.84 -8.18
CA GLN A 119 -0.11 17.84 -9.60
C GLN A 119 0.99 18.50 -10.47
N GLY A 120 2.19 18.70 -9.90
CA GLY A 120 3.34 19.29 -10.59
C GLY A 120 4.08 18.32 -11.50
N GLU A 121 5.27 18.73 -11.91
CA GLU A 121 6.22 17.88 -12.63
C GLU A 121 6.96 16.99 -11.63
N TRP A 122 6.94 15.68 -11.86
CA TRP A 122 7.64 14.70 -11.04
C TRP A 122 9.03 14.42 -11.62
N ARG A 123 10.06 14.71 -10.83
CA ARG A 123 11.47 14.55 -11.19
C ARG A 123 12.02 13.26 -10.60
N PRO A 124 12.73 12.43 -11.37
CA PRO A 124 13.34 11.23 -10.84
C PRO A 124 14.47 11.58 -9.86
N HIS A 125 14.57 10.83 -8.79
CA HIS A 125 15.72 10.91 -7.89
C HIS A 125 16.98 10.44 -8.62
N PRO A 126 18.13 11.16 -8.51
CA PRO A 126 19.33 10.84 -9.29
C PRO A 126 19.94 9.48 -8.96
N ALA A 127 19.67 8.93 -7.77
CA ALA A 127 20.15 7.61 -7.37
C ALA A 127 19.20 6.45 -7.75
N ASN A 128 18.16 6.70 -8.57
CA ASN A 128 17.23 5.64 -8.98
C ASN A 128 17.90 4.55 -9.85
N PRO A 129 17.60 3.25 -9.59
CA PRO A 129 16.80 2.75 -8.49
C PRO A 129 17.51 2.90 -7.14
N VAL A 130 16.82 3.44 -6.13
CA VAL A 130 17.40 3.65 -4.79
C VAL A 130 17.60 2.35 -4.01
N LYS A 131 16.96 1.28 -4.46
CA LYS A 131 17.10 -0.07 -3.94
C LYS A 131 16.81 -1.11 -5.02
N SER A 132 17.59 -2.19 -5.06
CA SER A 132 17.42 -3.32 -5.97
C SER A 132 17.48 -4.63 -5.17
N ASP A 133 16.33 -5.06 -4.65
CA ASP A 133 16.21 -6.30 -3.88
C ASP A 133 14.72 -6.67 -3.73
N SER A 134 14.31 -7.83 -4.22
CA SER A 134 12.91 -8.30 -4.17
C SER A 134 12.33 -8.43 -2.74
N ARG A 135 13.20 -8.49 -1.73
CA ARG A 135 12.79 -8.55 -0.32
C ARG A 135 12.39 -7.20 0.25
N PHE A 136 12.76 -6.07 -0.41
CA PHE A 136 12.74 -4.77 0.25
C PHE A 136 12.30 -3.60 -0.64
N SER A 137 12.12 -3.82 -1.94
CA SER A 137 11.90 -2.72 -2.89
C SER A 137 10.42 -2.35 -3.03
N ARG A 138 9.54 -3.33 -3.19
CA ARG A 138 8.14 -3.08 -3.49
C ARG A 138 7.42 -2.40 -2.31
N PRO A 139 6.74 -1.25 -2.50
CA PRO A 139 5.97 -0.60 -1.44
C PRO A 139 4.90 -1.53 -0.87
N ALA A 140 4.62 -1.40 0.43
CA ALA A 140 3.62 -2.19 1.13
C ALA A 140 2.62 -1.32 1.90
N GLY A 141 2.42 -0.06 1.48
CA GLY A 141 1.50 0.86 2.11
C GLY A 141 2.13 2.19 2.47
N ARG A 142 1.42 2.96 3.28
CA ARG A 142 1.77 4.33 3.67
C ARG A 142 3.09 4.41 4.41
N ILE A 143 3.92 5.40 4.04
CA ILE A 143 5.06 5.81 4.86
C ILE A 143 4.51 6.56 6.09
N ILE A 144 4.79 6.02 7.28
CA ILE A 144 4.29 6.58 8.54
C ILE A 144 5.27 7.64 9.04
N GLN A 145 4.74 8.81 9.39
CA GLN A 145 5.50 9.86 10.07
C GLN A 145 5.18 9.83 11.57
N GLN A 146 6.17 9.53 12.40
CA GLN A 146 6.01 9.45 13.84
C GLN A 146 7.25 9.97 14.56
N GLY A 147 7.08 10.90 15.48
CA GLY A 147 8.19 11.46 16.27
C GLY A 147 9.30 12.09 15.42
N GLY A 148 8.96 12.71 14.28
CA GLY A 148 9.92 13.29 13.34
C GLY A 148 10.67 12.26 12.48
N ARG A 149 10.33 10.98 12.60
CA ARG A 149 10.94 9.87 11.86
C ARG A 149 9.96 9.37 10.78
N LEU A 150 10.50 8.76 9.73
CA LEU A 150 9.76 8.20 8.62
C LEU A 150 9.94 6.68 8.61
N PHE A 151 8.82 5.93 8.56
CA PHE A 151 8.83 4.47 8.53
C PHE A 151 8.16 3.97 7.25
N ARG A 152 8.92 3.25 6.43
CA ARG A 152 8.47 2.70 5.16
C ARG A 152 8.22 1.20 5.27
N PRO A 153 6.99 0.72 5.00
CA PRO A 153 6.74 -0.70 4.80
C PRO A 153 7.14 -1.12 3.38
N ALA A 154 7.76 -2.29 3.26
CA ALA A 154 8.11 -2.92 1.99
C ALA A 154 7.62 -4.37 1.96
N GLN A 155 7.16 -4.83 0.81
CA GLN A 155 6.81 -6.24 0.62
C GLN A 155 8.08 -7.09 0.55
N ASN A 156 8.10 -8.19 1.27
CA ASN A 156 9.06 -9.26 1.05
C ASN A 156 8.52 -10.21 -0.03
N CYS A 157 9.12 -10.17 -1.21
CA CYS A 157 8.73 -11.01 -2.35
C CYS A 157 9.76 -12.12 -2.66
N ASP A 158 10.68 -12.43 -1.73
CA ASP A 158 11.76 -13.40 -1.93
C ASP A 158 11.24 -14.82 -2.19
N ARG A 159 10.40 -15.34 -1.30
CA ARG A 159 9.86 -16.71 -1.40
C ARG A 159 8.61 -16.78 -2.28
N THR A 160 7.79 -15.77 -2.23
CA THR A 160 6.54 -15.62 -2.96
C THR A 160 6.10 -14.16 -2.86
N TYR A 161 5.34 -13.69 -3.83
CA TYR A 161 4.73 -12.37 -3.79
C TYR A 161 3.99 -12.13 -2.46
N GLY A 162 4.39 -11.07 -1.72
CA GLY A 162 3.78 -10.72 -0.45
C GLY A 162 3.98 -11.78 0.64
N ALA A 163 5.19 -12.36 0.79
CA ALA A 163 5.47 -13.32 1.86
C ALA A 163 5.45 -12.67 3.25
N GLY A 164 5.73 -11.37 3.33
CA GLY A 164 5.76 -10.60 4.57
C GLY A 164 5.92 -9.11 4.30
N ILE A 165 5.98 -8.32 5.37
CA ILE A 165 6.25 -6.89 5.33
C ILE A 165 7.53 -6.61 6.13
N VAL A 166 8.45 -5.88 5.53
CA VAL A 166 9.69 -5.42 6.18
C VAL A 166 9.58 -3.92 6.44
N TRP A 167 9.85 -3.49 7.65
CA TRP A 167 9.83 -2.10 8.03
C TRP A 167 11.22 -1.50 8.00
N PHE A 168 11.31 -0.33 7.38
CA PHE A 168 12.52 0.49 7.33
C PHE A 168 12.26 1.85 7.97
N GLU A 169 13.24 2.37 8.66
CA GLU A 169 13.34 3.80 8.97
C GLU A 169 14.10 4.49 7.85
N ILE A 170 13.47 5.46 7.19
CA ILE A 170 14.18 6.33 6.25
C ILE A 170 15.02 7.29 7.07
N THR A 171 16.34 7.23 6.93
CA THR A 171 17.29 8.05 7.66
C THR A 171 17.77 9.27 6.87
N GLU A 172 17.61 9.21 5.54
CA GLU A 172 17.87 10.33 4.64
C GLU A 172 16.85 10.31 3.50
N LEU A 173 16.20 11.45 3.26
CA LEU A 173 15.31 11.67 2.12
C LEU A 173 15.49 13.11 1.64
N THR A 174 16.38 13.30 0.68
CA THR A 174 16.70 14.57 0.06
C THR A 174 16.63 14.44 -1.47
N THR A 175 16.70 15.52 -2.21
CA THR A 175 16.68 15.47 -3.68
C THR A 175 17.94 14.83 -4.31
N THR A 176 18.94 14.51 -3.49
CA THR A 176 20.22 13.94 -3.94
C THR A 176 20.64 12.69 -3.15
N GLY A 177 20.05 12.44 -1.97
CA GLY A 177 20.40 11.34 -1.09
C GLY A 177 19.18 10.57 -0.60
N PHE A 178 19.30 9.24 -0.54
CA PHE A 178 18.34 8.34 0.07
C PHE A 178 19.07 7.27 0.87
N SER A 179 18.67 7.13 2.12
CA SER A 179 19.18 6.07 3.00
C SER A 179 18.06 5.55 3.90
N GLU A 180 18.08 4.26 4.19
CA GLU A 180 17.14 3.65 5.12
C GLU A 180 17.80 2.54 5.92
N ARG A 181 17.28 2.30 7.12
CA ARG A 181 17.72 1.27 8.05
C ARG A 181 16.57 0.30 8.33
N LYS A 182 16.83 -0.99 8.18
CA LYS A 182 15.86 -2.04 8.52
C LYS A 182 15.56 -2.03 10.02
N ILE A 183 14.28 -2.12 10.37
CA ILE A 183 13.79 -2.15 11.76
C ILE A 183 13.31 -3.55 12.12
N VAL A 184 12.37 -4.11 11.37
CA VAL A 184 11.73 -5.39 11.70
C VAL A 184 11.18 -6.08 10.45
N ASP A 185 11.16 -7.42 10.49
CA ASP A 185 10.45 -8.28 9.55
C ASP A 185 9.16 -8.80 10.18
N TRP A 186 8.04 -8.64 9.47
CA TRP A 186 6.81 -9.33 9.78
C TRP A 186 6.59 -10.47 8.78
N ASP A 187 6.88 -11.68 9.18
CA ASP A 187 6.61 -12.88 8.37
C ASP A 187 5.16 -13.34 8.62
N GLY A 188 4.35 -13.37 7.58
CA GLY A 188 2.95 -13.75 7.69
C GLY A 188 2.76 -15.17 8.26
N ARG A 189 3.65 -16.09 7.94
CA ARG A 189 3.58 -17.49 8.46
C ARG A 189 4.00 -17.58 9.91
N ALA A 190 5.10 -16.94 10.27
CA ALA A 190 5.66 -17.04 11.61
C ALA A 190 4.80 -16.32 12.66
N GLU A 191 4.25 -15.16 12.29
CA GLU A 191 3.59 -14.27 13.24
C GLU A 191 2.07 -14.43 13.28
N LEU A 192 1.43 -14.67 12.13
CA LEU A 192 -0.02 -14.69 11.99
C LEU A 192 -0.59 -16.04 11.50
N SER A 193 0.24 -17.05 11.24
CA SER A 193 -0.17 -18.31 10.60
C SER A 193 -0.88 -18.08 9.25
N MET A 194 -0.46 -17.04 8.51
CA MET A 194 -0.96 -16.67 7.19
C MET A 194 0.07 -17.01 6.11
N ASP A 195 -0.36 -17.22 4.88
CA ASP A 195 0.56 -17.54 3.77
C ASP A 195 1.41 -16.33 3.34
N GLY A 196 1.04 -15.12 3.75
CA GLY A 196 1.78 -13.89 3.52
C GLY A 196 1.05 -12.66 4.05
N LEU A 197 1.80 -11.54 4.09
CA LEU A 197 1.34 -10.17 4.36
C LEU A 197 1.66 -9.33 3.14
N HIS A 198 0.68 -8.56 2.67
CA HIS A 198 0.77 -7.89 1.39
C HIS A 198 0.88 -6.38 1.52
N SER A 199 0.02 -5.75 2.36
CA SER A 199 0.06 -4.32 2.58
C SER A 199 -0.39 -3.96 4.00
N PHE A 200 0.05 -2.79 4.43
CA PHE A 200 -0.34 -2.17 5.70
C PHE A 200 -0.69 -0.70 5.46
N ASP A 201 -1.81 -0.26 6.00
CA ASP A 201 -2.15 1.17 6.05
C ASP A 201 -2.67 1.55 7.42
N GLN A 202 -2.52 2.83 7.79
CA GLN A 202 -2.96 3.36 9.06
C GLN A 202 -3.56 4.76 8.90
N LEU A 203 -4.72 4.96 9.52
CA LEU A 203 -5.37 6.27 9.63
C LEU A 203 -5.83 6.48 11.08
N GLY A 204 -5.13 7.34 11.82
CA GLY A 204 -5.37 7.51 13.24
C GLY A 204 -5.19 6.18 14.01
N PRO A 205 -6.18 5.75 14.81
CA PRO A 205 -6.12 4.48 15.53
C PRO A 205 -6.51 3.27 14.66
N LEU A 206 -7.03 3.49 13.45
CA LEU A 206 -7.43 2.42 12.55
C LEU A 206 -6.22 1.91 11.79
N GLN A 207 -6.01 0.59 11.82
CA GLN A 207 -4.99 -0.10 11.01
C GLN A 207 -5.67 -1.12 10.10
N ALA A 208 -5.21 -1.20 8.87
CA ALA A 208 -5.63 -2.16 7.87
C ALA A 208 -4.43 -3.00 7.43
N ILE A 209 -4.58 -4.32 7.45
CA ILE A 209 -3.58 -5.26 6.97
C ILE A 209 -4.24 -6.17 5.95
N ASP A 210 -3.66 -6.24 4.76
CA ASP A 210 -4.02 -7.24 3.77
C ASP A 210 -3.10 -8.46 3.91
N PHE A 211 -3.71 -9.65 3.94
CA PHE A 211 -2.99 -10.89 4.09
C PHE A 211 -3.48 -11.98 3.14
N LYS A 212 -2.58 -12.89 2.81
CA LYS A 212 -2.83 -14.04 1.96
C LYS A 212 -3.04 -15.28 2.80
N CYS A 213 -4.11 -16.04 2.50
CA CYS A 213 -4.32 -17.36 3.09
C CYS A 213 -4.77 -18.37 2.03
N ALA A 214 -4.37 -19.64 2.18
CA ALA A 214 -4.85 -20.71 1.34
C ALA A 214 -6.32 -21.00 1.64
N ILE A 215 -7.12 -21.14 0.58
CA ILE A 215 -8.51 -21.58 0.70
C ILE A 215 -8.52 -23.09 0.45
N TYR A 216 -8.62 -23.88 1.51
CA TYR A 216 -8.90 -25.30 1.37
C TYR A 216 -10.39 -25.49 1.05
N ARG A 217 -10.71 -26.08 -0.11
CA ARG A 217 -12.07 -26.48 -0.44
C ARG A 217 -12.46 -27.59 0.53
N GLY A 218 -13.21 -27.27 1.58
CA GLY A 218 -13.73 -28.27 2.53
C GLY A 218 -13.86 -27.82 3.99
N ALA A 219 -13.27 -26.73 4.42
CA ALA A 219 -13.47 -26.21 5.77
C ALA A 219 -13.72 -24.71 5.69
N GLY A 220 -14.97 -24.31 5.86
CA GLY A 220 -15.33 -22.90 5.85
C GLY A 220 -14.77 -22.15 7.03
N ARG A 221 -14.35 -20.94 6.81
CA ARG A 221 -14.24 -19.73 7.63
C ARG A 221 -12.92 -19.01 7.42
N ARG A 222 -13.00 -17.86 6.76
CA ARG A 222 -11.92 -16.85 6.76
C ARG A 222 -12.01 -16.06 8.06
N LYS A 223 -10.88 -15.81 8.70
CA LYS A 223 -10.79 -14.84 9.81
C LYS A 223 -10.14 -13.58 9.28
N ILE A 224 -10.80 -12.44 9.45
CA ILE A 224 -10.15 -11.13 9.38
C ILE A 224 -9.81 -10.78 10.83
N THR A 225 -8.55 -10.55 11.12
CA THR A 225 -8.11 -10.12 12.45
C THR A 225 -7.80 -8.63 12.37
N THR A 226 -8.56 -7.83 13.09
CA THR A 226 -8.23 -6.42 13.33
C THR A 226 -7.23 -6.39 14.47
N ILE A 227 -6.06 -5.84 14.22
CA ILE A 227 -5.02 -5.66 15.24
C ILE A 227 -5.13 -4.21 15.73
N THR A 228 -5.41 -4.03 17.01
CA THR A 228 -5.47 -2.71 17.64
C THR A 228 -4.13 -2.41 18.30
N PRO A 229 -3.46 -1.28 18.01
CA PRO A 229 -2.19 -0.95 18.67
C PRO A 229 -2.40 -0.53 20.12
N ARG A 230 -1.40 -0.77 20.96
CA ARG A 230 -1.31 -0.17 22.29
C ARG A 230 -0.77 1.26 22.22
N HIS A 231 -1.18 2.09 23.15
CA HIS A 231 -0.99 3.56 23.21
C HIS A 231 0.44 4.05 23.53
N ASP A 232 1.44 3.21 23.60
CA ASP A 232 2.74 3.50 24.20
C ASP A 232 3.91 3.65 23.22
N GLY A 233 3.66 3.77 21.92
CA GLY A 233 4.66 4.31 20.97
C GLY A 233 5.92 3.47 20.75
N GLU A 234 6.04 2.29 21.33
CA GLU A 234 7.10 1.34 21.05
C GLU A 234 6.67 0.32 20.02
N PHE A 235 7.47 0.17 18.95
CA PHE A 235 7.38 -0.93 17.99
C PHE A 235 7.88 -2.23 18.66
N GLU A 236 7.24 -2.62 19.76
CA GLU A 236 7.52 -3.91 20.38
C GLU A 236 6.63 -5.01 19.81
N ARG A 237 7.25 -6.19 19.69
CA ARG A 237 6.62 -7.46 19.30
C ARG A 237 5.55 -7.86 20.32
N SER A 238 4.35 -7.31 20.24
CA SER A 238 3.23 -7.82 21.03
C SER A 238 2.00 -8.03 20.20
N PHE A 239 1.97 -9.13 19.47
CA PHE A 239 0.72 -9.69 18.98
C PHE A 239 0.03 -10.40 20.14
N SER A 240 -0.90 -9.71 20.81
CA SER A 240 -1.75 -10.37 21.79
C SER A 240 -2.74 -11.27 21.02
N LYS A 241 -2.73 -12.56 21.33
CA LYS A 241 -3.72 -13.56 20.87
C LYS A 241 -5.06 -13.31 21.53
N SER A 242 -5.76 -12.23 21.22
CA SER A 242 -7.16 -12.09 21.56
C SER A 242 -8.02 -12.46 20.36
N SER A 243 -8.51 -13.68 20.40
CA SER A 243 -9.43 -14.25 19.42
C SER A 243 -10.79 -13.57 19.50
N HIS A 244 -11.03 -12.57 18.69
CA HIS A 244 -12.38 -12.13 18.37
C HIS A 244 -12.79 -12.77 17.04
N HIS A 245 -13.76 -13.66 17.11
CA HIS A 245 -14.32 -14.35 15.95
C HIS A 245 -15.18 -13.38 15.14
N LEU A 246 -14.74 -13.00 13.95
CA LEU A 246 -15.56 -12.39 12.93
C LEU A 246 -16.05 -13.50 11.99
N GLN A 247 -17.35 -13.72 11.99
CA GLN A 247 -18.01 -14.64 11.09
C GLN A 247 -18.39 -13.86 9.82
N LEU A 248 -17.73 -14.18 8.71
CA LEU A 248 -18.14 -13.70 7.38
C LEU A 248 -18.92 -14.83 6.74
N ASP A 249 -20.21 -14.64 6.56
CA ASP A 249 -21.02 -15.48 5.67
C ASP A 249 -20.63 -15.22 4.22
N ARG A 250 -20.77 -16.25 3.42
CA ARG A 250 -20.34 -16.34 2.03
C ARG A 250 -20.91 -15.22 1.17
N ILE A 251 -20.04 -14.57 0.41
CA ILE A 251 -20.39 -13.99 -0.90
C ILE A 251 -19.57 -14.70 -1.96
#